data_fc03f30a70e00a1b24c53a21e3e73610
#
_entry.id   fc03f30a70e00a1b24c53a21e3e73610
#
_cell.length_a   1.000
_cell.length_b   1.000
_cell.length_c   1.000
_cell.angle_alpha   90.00
_cell.angle_beta   90.00
_cell.angle_gamma   90.00
#
_symmetry.space_group_name_H-M   'P 1'
#
loop_
_entity.id
_entity.type
_entity.pdbx_description
1 polymer ?
#
loop_
_entity_poly.entity_id
_entity_poly.type
_entity_poly.pdbx_seq_one_letter_code
_entity_poly.pdbx_strand_id
1 'polypeptide(L)'
;DIPWDESYEKQYYAVLAYCRAFEEEGYKIVVPLSENIWCAYQVKNISFDASEADQKKFFTSYHTYLDGTGSKESSTLYACGEGSTIPSWQEFSFPEGISVGRETHIHKTALCRLVRPNFAGKPRIIVGDYCEIGIGSTLAAINCIELENAVSVAENVHIKDYVLDESGVGISTADREILTEKGGIHVERGVRIEENVLIRGAVRIGRGSIVREGSRVQQDIPPYCIAEGSPAHIVKAFSPRAGKWLPVTGDKALRRLLSEREKTPPLLTYAFITYNRSRYLKRSLRCVLQQLGNDELVEILVSDNASTDDTRAFVQEMQKTYRNLRYRCNEKNIGTEANIHTAMRESRGEYVLVAGDDDYFVDGALLVLLTKLVQHRGAALFYLGQGEDALRVYEGNGPLEYLRQVSFFMTWITAVVMRRDLYARISDPQKYDHTHIPQVYVQMEILKRRGDFVVLHGNFFDEGTGNCPLGGTNLGEVFIKNYFDVLQEVVYVPAAQLSQEKKWVMDRLIIPRCRKVKEEQIHLSLDRLLDIVRDYYGEEPYYEEICKRLEDVLKERQS
;
A
#
# COMPACT_ATOMS: atom_id res chain seq x y z
N ASP A 1 47.19 19.81 -15.94
CA ASP A 1 47.85 18.71 -15.22
C ASP A 1 46.86 18.25 -14.14
N ILE A 2 46.25 17.10 -14.34
CA ILE A 2 45.45 16.43 -13.32
C ILE A 2 46.46 15.77 -12.38
N PRO A 3 46.45 16.06 -11.07
CA PRO A 3 47.24 15.32 -10.12
C PRO A 3 46.82 13.85 -10.18
N TRP A 4 47.71 13.00 -10.53
CA TRP A 4 47.51 11.57 -10.59
C TRP A 4 47.60 10.99 -9.18
N ASP A 5 46.54 10.29 -8.75
CA ASP A 5 46.55 9.51 -7.52
C ASP A 5 46.95 8.06 -7.85
N GLU A 6 48.11 7.63 -7.32
CA GLU A 6 48.68 6.29 -7.56
C GLU A 6 47.77 5.16 -7.00
N SER A 7 46.72 5.48 -6.25
CA SER A 7 45.76 4.52 -5.74
C SER A 7 44.80 3.95 -6.81
N TYR A 8 44.77 4.54 -8.01
CA TYR A 8 43.93 4.04 -9.10
C TYR A 8 44.59 2.83 -9.79
N GLU A 9 43.81 1.78 -10.01
CA GLU A 9 44.25 0.56 -10.66
C GLU A 9 44.77 0.81 -12.07
N LYS A 10 45.86 0.08 -12.47
CA LYS A 10 46.55 0.23 -13.75
C LYS A 10 45.67 0.17 -14.99
N GLN A 11 44.51 -0.47 -14.94
CA GLN A 11 43.54 -0.54 -16.05
C GLN A 11 43.04 0.83 -16.53
N TYR A 12 43.07 1.85 -15.67
CA TYR A 12 42.68 3.21 -16.05
C TYR A 12 43.75 4.00 -16.78
N TYR A 13 45.02 3.55 -16.76
CA TYR A 13 46.10 4.23 -17.47
C TYR A 13 45.90 4.23 -18.99
N ALA A 14 45.42 3.13 -19.55
CA ALA A 14 45.16 3.04 -20.97
C ALA A 14 44.02 3.98 -21.39
N VAL A 15 42.96 4.06 -20.56
CA VAL A 15 41.82 4.95 -20.78
C VAL A 15 42.25 6.41 -20.64
N LEU A 16 43.08 6.75 -19.66
CA LEU A 16 43.60 8.09 -19.46
C LEU A 16 44.60 8.52 -20.55
N ALA A 17 45.45 7.63 -21.03
CA ALA A 17 46.34 7.92 -22.17
C ALA A 17 45.50 8.18 -23.44
N TYR A 18 44.43 7.43 -23.65
CA TYR A 18 43.50 7.63 -24.74
C TYR A 18 42.73 8.94 -24.58
N CYS A 19 42.27 9.25 -23.38
CA CYS A 19 41.63 10.50 -23.06
C CYS A 19 42.54 11.71 -23.27
N ARG A 20 43.83 11.62 -22.91
CA ARG A 20 44.82 12.69 -23.14
C ARG A 20 45.01 12.99 -24.63
N ALA A 21 45.06 11.98 -25.49
CA ALA A 21 45.13 12.16 -26.92
C ALA A 21 43.93 12.92 -27.49
N PHE A 22 42.74 12.70 -26.93
CA PHE A 22 41.55 13.45 -27.30
C PHE A 22 41.51 14.86 -26.71
N GLU A 23 42.05 15.08 -25.50
CA GLU A 23 42.20 16.43 -24.95
C GLU A 23 43.12 17.32 -25.80
N GLU A 24 44.20 16.77 -26.29
CA GLU A 24 45.11 17.45 -27.20
C GLU A 24 44.43 17.85 -28.52
N GLU A 25 43.36 17.14 -28.89
CA GLU A 25 42.50 17.45 -30.05
C GLU A 25 41.24 18.29 -29.69
N GLY A 26 41.11 18.69 -28.43
CA GLY A 26 40.05 19.62 -27.99
C GLY A 26 38.71 19.02 -27.62
N TYR A 27 38.63 17.72 -27.37
CA TYR A 27 37.36 17.04 -26.97
C TYR A 27 37.08 17.10 -25.48
N LYS A 28 35.81 17.05 -25.13
CA LYS A 28 35.35 16.98 -23.75
C LYS A 28 35.27 15.51 -23.32
N ILE A 29 36.06 15.14 -22.32
CA ILE A 29 36.16 13.73 -21.92
C ILE A 29 35.49 13.49 -20.58
N VAL A 30 34.70 12.45 -20.52
CA VAL A 30 34.08 11.91 -19.28
C VAL A 30 34.79 10.61 -18.96
N VAL A 31 35.49 10.56 -17.85
CA VAL A 31 36.24 9.37 -17.41
C VAL A 31 35.52 8.72 -16.26
N PRO A 32 35.14 7.46 -16.37
CA PRO A 32 34.62 6.72 -15.21
C PRO A 32 35.77 6.43 -14.24
N LEU A 33 35.70 6.89 -13.01
CA LEU A 33 36.69 6.63 -11.95
C LEU A 33 36.49 5.28 -11.26
N SER A 34 35.31 4.72 -11.32
CA SER A 34 34.96 3.38 -10.86
C SER A 34 33.68 2.91 -11.53
N GLU A 35 33.25 1.67 -11.31
CA GLU A 35 31.98 1.16 -11.84
C GLU A 35 30.76 2.04 -11.48
N ASN A 36 30.88 2.92 -10.47
CA ASN A 36 29.80 3.73 -9.94
C ASN A 36 30.13 5.23 -9.79
N ILE A 37 31.34 5.69 -10.17
CA ILE A 37 31.74 7.09 -10.02
C ILE A 37 32.18 7.63 -11.39
N TRP A 38 31.53 8.71 -11.80
CA TRP A 38 31.85 9.42 -13.03
C TRP A 38 32.46 10.77 -12.70
N CYS A 39 33.62 11.07 -13.26
CA CYS A 39 34.21 12.40 -13.22
C CYS A 39 34.04 13.07 -14.59
N ALA A 40 33.27 14.12 -14.64
CA ALA A 40 33.18 14.97 -15.83
C ALA A 40 34.31 16.00 -15.76
N TYR A 41 35.27 15.90 -16.66
CA TYR A 41 36.34 16.89 -16.80
C TYR A 41 35.87 18.02 -17.72
N GLN A 42 35.81 19.23 -17.19
CA GLN A 42 35.37 20.40 -17.96
C GLN A 42 36.61 21.22 -18.34
N VAL A 43 37.05 21.10 -19.59
CA VAL A 43 38.08 22.00 -20.15
C VAL A 43 37.41 23.34 -20.47
N LYS A 44 37.86 24.42 -19.81
CA LYS A 44 37.37 25.76 -20.09
C LYS A 44 37.96 26.26 -21.42
N ASN A 45 37.09 26.73 -22.33
CA ASN A 45 37.39 27.49 -23.54
C ASN A 45 38.02 26.71 -24.72
N ILE A 46 37.36 25.68 -25.21
CA ILE A 46 37.73 25.13 -26.54
C ILE A 46 36.56 25.36 -27.48
N SER A 47 36.79 26.08 -28.58
CA SER A 47 35.87 26.14 -29.72
C SER A 47 35.97 24.80 -30.45
N PHE A 48 34.83 24.10 -30.54
CA PHE A 48 34.73 22.86 -31.31
C PHE A 48 34.72 23.17 -32.81
N ASP A 49 35.80 22.85 -33.49
CA ASP A 49 35.93 22.87 -34.96
C ASP A 49 35.90 21.45 -35.57
N ALA A 50 35.47 20.47 -34.78
CA ALA A 50 35.27 19.11 -35.30
C ALA A 50 33.97 19.07 -36.12
N SER A 51 34.01 18.38 -37.27
CA SER A 51 32.83 18.25 -38.12
C SER A 51 31.67 17.57 -37.35
N GLU A 52 30.43 17.96 -37.67
CA GLU A 52 29.25 17.35 -37.07
C GLU A 52 29.21 15.81 -37.22
N ALA A 53 29.88 15.30 -38.29
CA ALA A 53 30.07 13.87 -38.55
C ALA A 53 31.03 13.20 -37.55
N ASP A 54 32.09 13.88 -37.12
CA ASP A 54 33.09 13.33 -36.19
C ASP A 54 32.52 13.36 -34.76
N GLN A 55 31.83 14.43 -34.40
CA GLN A 55 31.06 14.49 -33.13
C GLN A 55 30.06 13.35 -33.05
N LYS A 56 29.29 13.16 -34.13
CA LYS A 56 28.28 12.10 -34.22
C LYS A 56 28.90 10.70 -34.13
N LYS A 57 30.06 10.49 -34.76
CA LYS A 57 30.77 9.22 -34.72
C LYS A 57 31.34 8.92 -33.34
N PHE A 58 31.90 9.92 -32.65
CA PHE A 58 32.37 9.78 -31.26
C PHE A 58 31.22 9.45 -30.30
N PHE A 59 30.16 10.24 -30.30
CA PHE A 59 29.01 10.01 -29.45
C PHE A 59 28.31 8.69 -29.78
N THR A 60 28.21 8.29 -31.04
CA THR A 60 27.65 7.01 -31.44
C THR A 60 28.50 5.84 -30.93
N SER A 61 29.81 5.92 -31.07
CA SER A 61 30.73 4.87 -30.54
C SER A 61 30.72 4.79 -29.02
N TYR A 62 30.61 5.94 -28.34
CA TYR A 62 30.51 6.02 -26.89
C TYR A 62 29.16 5.47 -26.38
N HIS A 63 28.06 5.82 -27.03
CA HIS A 63 26.74 5.26 -26.74
C HIS A 63 26.68 3.76 -27.04
N THR A 64 27.27 3.30 -28.14
CA THR A 64 27.37 1.88 -28.49
C THR A 64 28.11 1.07 -27.42
N TYR A 65 29.11 1.67 -26.79
CA TYR A 65 29.84 1.04 -25.69
C TYR A 65 29.01 0.99 -24.40
N LEU A 66 28.23 2.03 -24.12
CA LEU A 66 27.33 2.09 -22.94
C LEU A 66 26.03 1.33 -23.16
N ASP A 67 25.45 1.41 -24.37
CA ASP A 67 24.10 0.95 -24.65
C ASP A 67 24.04 -0.38 -25.42
N GLY A 68 25.16 -0.81 -26.00
CA GLY A 68 25.21 -2.06 -26.79
C GLY A 68 24.31 -2.06 -28.04
N THR A 69 23.71 -0.91 -28.41
CA THR A 69 22.80 -0.81 -29.54
C THR A 69 23.14 0.36 -30.48
N GLY A 70 23.35 0.04 -31.75
CA GLY A 70 23.68 1.01 -32.79
C GLY A 70 22.51 1.72 -33.46
N SER A 71 21.35 1.90 -32.82
CA SER A 71 20.20 2.60 -33.41
C SER A 71 19.54 3.58 -32.45
N LYS A 72 19.36 4.83 -32.92
CA LYS A 72 18.56 5.86 -32.27
C LYS A 72 17.07 5.59 -32.49
N GLU A 73 16.46 4.78 -31.65
CA GLU A 73 15.05 4.93 -31.36
C GLU A 73 14.95 5.26 -29.88
N SER A 74 14.09 6.18 -29.48
CA SER A 74 13.87 6.57 -28.08
C SER A 74 13.54 5.33 -27.27
N SER A 75 14.53 4.77 -26.56
CA SER A 75 14.31 3.64 -25.68
C SER A 75 13.42 4.12 -24.54
N THR A 76 12.22 3.60 -24.50
CA THR A 76 11.25 3.86 -23.40
C THR A 76 11.38 2.74 -22.39
N LEU A 77 11.08 3.02 -21.13
CA LEU A 77 10.89 1.99 -20.12
C LEU A 77 9.88 0.95 -20.60
N TYR A 78 10.04 -0.30 -20.16
CA TYR A 78 9.06 -1.36 -20.41
C TYR A 78 7.67 -0.94 -19.95
N ALA A 79 7.59 -0.35 -18.74
CA ALA A 79 6.41 0.30 -18.21
C ALA A 79 6.82 1.39 -17.21
N CYS A 80 6.04 2.47 -17.15
CA CYS A 80 6.15 3.51 -16.13
C CYS A 80 4.76 3.91 -15.67
N GLY A 81 4.48 3.74 -14.37
CA GLY A 81 3.20 4.07 -13.76
C GLY A 81 3.00 5.58 -13.61
N GLU A 82 1.75 5.99 -13.53
CA GLU A 82 1.35 7.38 -13.31
C GLU A 82 1.88 7.92 -11.98
N GLY A 83 2.19 9.21 -11.91
CA GLY A 83 2.70 9.88 -10.70
C GLY A 83 4.16 9.58 -10.35
N SER A 84 4.84 8.72 -11.12
CA SER A 84 6.21 8.33 -10.83
C SER A 84 7.23 9.33 -11.35
N THR A 85 8.28 9.58 -10.55
CA THR A 85 9.42 10.40 -10.93
C THR A 85 10.64 9.53 -11.14
N ILE A 86 11.25 9.64 -12.31
CA ILE A 86 12.47 8.92 -12.67
C ILE A 86 13.55 9.92 -13.09
N PRO A 87 14.84 9.64 -12.82
CA PRO A 87 15.92 10.45 -13.37
C PRO A 87 15.89 10.41 -14.90
N SER A 88 16.72 11.25 -15.55
CA SER A 88 16.81 11.19 -17.00
C SER A 88 17.18 9.75 -17.42
N TRP A 89 16.53 9.22 -18.45
CA TRP A 89 16.74 7.86 -18.98
C TRP A 89 18.21 7.54 -19.31
N GLN A 90 19.05 8.53 -19.39
CA GLN A 90 20.52 8.38 -19.57
C GLN A 90 21.21 7.64 -18.42
N GLU A 91 20.56 7.53 -17.28
CA GLU A 91 21.07 6.80 -16.11
C GLU A 91 20.59 5.33 -16.09
N PHE A 92 19.78 4.91 -17.07
CA PHE A 92 19.33 3.53 -17.23
C PHE A 92 20.03 2.84 -18.40
N SER A 93 20.57 1.65 -18.16
CA SER A 93 21.04 0.75 -19.23
C SER A 93 19.92 -0.18 -19.64
N PHE A 94 19.53 -0.18 -20.92
CA PHE A 94 18.42 -0.99 -21.46
C PHE A 94 17.08 -0.72 -20.76
N PRO A 95 16.55 0.50 -20.84
CA PRO A 95 15.33 0.89 -20.15
C PRO A 95 14.12 0.04 -20.52
N GLU A 96 14.09 -0.55 -21.73
CA GLU A 96 13.06 -1.50 -22.16
C GLU A 96 13.00 -2.81 -21.34
N GLY A 97 14.00 -3.09 -20.53
CA GLY A 97 14.01 -4.20 -19.57
C GLY A 97 13.68 -3.77 -18.13
N ILE A 98 13.21 -2.53 -17.93
CA ILE A 98 12.93 -1.94 -16.62
C ILE A 98 11.46 -1.55 -16.56
N SER A 99 10.76 -2.00 -15.53
CA SER A 99 9.37 -1.63 -15.22
C SER A 99 9.32 -0.87 -13.91
N VAL A 100 8.64 0.28 -13.90
CA VAL A 100 8.43 1.11 -12.72
C VAL A 100 6.93 1.24 -12.50
N GLY A 101 6.47 1.01 -11.28
CA GLY A 101 5.08 1.13 -10.86
C GLY A 101 4.62 2.59 -10.72
N ARG A 102 3.43 2.80 -10.17
CA ARG A 102 2.83 4.11 -9.93
C ARG A 102 3.38 4.76 -8.67
N GLU A 103 3.35 6.11 -8.63
CA GLU A 103 3.75 6.89 -7.45
C GLU A 103 5.12 6.44 -6.89
N THR A 104 6.04 6.03 -7.77
CA THR A 104 7.37 5.54 -7.42
C THR A 104 8.42 6.59 -7.76
N HIS A 105 9.27 6.90 -6.78
CA HIS A 105 10.25 7.96 -6.90
C HIS A 105 11.66 7.38 -6.94
N ILE A 106 12.31 7.51 -8.10
CA ILE A 106 13.73 7.17 -8.27
C ILE A 106 14.51 8.47 -8.31
N HIS A 107 15.36 8.69 -7.31
CA HIS A 107 16.11 9.93 -7.17
C HIS A 107 17.25 10.06 -8.21
N LYS A 108 17.71 11.29 -8.40
CA LYS A 108 18.88 11.58 -9.27
C LYS A 108 20.07 10.74 -8.83
N THR A 109 20.88 10.32 -9.81
CA THR A 109 22.05 9.47 -9.61
C THR A 109 21.77 8.04 -9.12
N ALA A 110 20.51 7.62 -9.02
CA ALA A 110 20.21 6.21 -8.87
C ALA A 110 20.33 5.52 -10.24
N LEU A 111 21.05 4.39 -10.28
CA LEU A 111 21.35 3.66 -11.52
C LEU A 111 20.55 2.36 -11.58
N CYS A 112 19.75 2.20 -12.63
CA CYS A 112 19.12 0.93 -12.97
C CYS A 112 19.85 0.33 -14.18
N ARG A 113 20.53 -0.80 -14.00
CA ARG A 113 21.42 -1.36 -15.01
C ARG A 113 21.13 -2.83 -15.29
N LEU A 114 20.88 -3.16 -16.55
CA LEU A 114 20.93 -4.54 -17.03
C LEU A 114 22.37 -4.85 -17.51
N VAL A 115 22.95 -5.89 -16.95
CA VAL A 115 24.34 -6.28 -17.26
C VAL A 115 24.42 -7.04 -18.58
N ARG A 116 23.32 -7.71 -18.98
CA ARG A 116 23.19 -8.41 -20.26
C ARG A 116 21.85 -8.07 -20.93
N PRO A 117 21.84 -7.67 -22.21
CA PRO A 117 20.63 -7.15 -22.87
C PRO A 117 19.59 -8.23 -23.25
N ASN A 118 19.88 -9.52 -23.07
CA ASN A 118 18.97 -10.58 -23.47
C ASN A 118 17.89 -10.83 -22.40
N PHE A 119 16.80 -10.08 -22.43
CA PHE A 119 15.66 -10.20 -21.51
C PHE A 119 14.39 -10.79 -22.12
N ALA A 120 14.46 -11.32 -23.36
CA ALA A 120 13.35 -12.03 -24.02
C ALA A 120 11.98 -11.33 -23.92
N GLY A 121 11.96 -9.99 -23.99
CA GLY A 121 10.73 -9.17 -23.96
C GLY A 121 10.03 -9.09 -22.60
N LYS A 122 10.69 -9.48 -21.50
CA LYS A 122 10.18 -9.31 -20.13
C LYS A 122 11.12 -8.41 -19.31
N PRO A 123 10.61 -7.53 -18.45
CA PRO A 123 11.46 -6.72 -17.60
C PRO A 123 12.28 -7.59 -16.65
N ARG A 124 13.49 -7.15 -16.34
CA ARG A 124 14.39 -7.80 -15.38
C ARG A 124 14.62 -6.96 -14.12
N ILE A 125 14.38 -5.66 -14.20
CA ILE A 125 14.27 -4.80 -13.04
C ILE A 125 12.81 -4.39 -12.97
N ILE A 126 12.16 -4.79 -11.89
CA ILE A 126 10.74 -4.51 -11.65
C ILE A 126 10.69 -3.77 -10.32
N VAL A 127 10.25 -2.52 -10.36
CA VAL A 127 9.99 -1.70 -9.18
C VAL A 127 8.50 -1.50 -9.08
N GLY A 128 7.91 -1.90 -7.98
CA GLY A 128 6.47 -1.84 -7.72
C GLY A 128 5.95 -0.42 -7.53
N ASP A 129 4.72 -0.31 -7.06
CA ASP A 129 4.05 0.96 -6.76
C ASP A 129 4.53 1.53 -5.42
N TYR A 130 4.53 2.87 -5.27
CA TYR A 130 4.86 3.58 -4.02
C TYR A 130 6.26 3.26 -3.48
N CYS A 131 7.20 2.97 -4.35
CA CYS A 131 8.59 2.73 -3.97
C CYS A 131 9.40 4.01 -3.97
N GLU A 132 10.45 4.02 -3.16
CA GLU A 132 11.43 5.10 -3.11
C GLU A 132 12.83 4.53 -3.27
N ILE A 133 13.59 5.05 -4.25
CA ILE A 133 14.99 4.65 -4.51
C ILE A 133 15.87 5.88 -4.30
N GLY A 134 16.67 5.85 -3.23
CA GLY A 134 17.53 6.96 -2.80
C GLY A 134 18.71 7.25 -3.71
N ILE A 135 19.31 8.42 -3.48
CA ILE A 135 20.45 8.97 -4.21
C ILE A 135 21.63 7.99 -4.18
N GLY A 136 22.31 7.82 -5.33
CA GLY A 136 23.51 7.00 -5.45
C GLY A 136 23.27 5.49 -5.37
N SER A 137 22.02 5.05 -5.29
CA SER A 137 21.68 3.64 -5.23
C SER A 137 21.77 2.97 -6.60
N THR A 138 22.08 1.67 -6.63
CA THR A 138 22.27 0.90 -7.87
C THR A 138 21.44 -0.38 -7.83
N LEU A 139 20.62 -0.59 -8.85
CA LEU A 139 19.98 -1.86 -9.16
C LEU A 139 20.65 -2.46 -10.39
N ALA A 140 21.43 -3.54 -10.24
CA ALA A 140 22.17 -4.14 -11.34
C ALA A 140 21.75 -5.60 -11.52
N ALA A 141 20.98 -5.89 -12.57
CA ALA A 141 20.39 -7.19 -12.81
C ALA A 141 21.02 -7.94 -13.99
N ILE A 142 21.17 -9.25 -13.81
CA ILE A 142 21.40 -10.24 -14.87
C ILE A 142 20.19 -11.15 -15.01
N ASN A 143 19.69 -11.68 -13.90
CA ASN A 143 18.50 -12.52 -13.88
C ASN A 143 17.22 -11.69 -13.68
N CYS A 144 16.99 -11.24 -12.45
CA CYS A 144 15.87 -10.41 -12.09
C CYS A 144 16.10 -9.72 -10.74
N ILE A 145 15.74 -8.44 -10.65
CA ILE A 145 15.56 -7.72 -9.38
C ILE A 145 14.13 -7.26 -9.36
N GLU A 146 13.37 -7.75 -8.38
CA GLU A 146 11.98 -7.38 -8.15
C GLU A 146 11.84 -6.73 -6.77
N LEU A 147 11.40 -5.49 -6.76
CA LEU A 147 10.97 -4.76 -5.57
C LEU A 147 9.45 -4.67 -5.61
N GLU A 148 8.76 -5.30 -4.66
CA GLU A 148 7.31 -5.18 -4.54
C GLU A 148 6.89 -3.77 -4.08
N ASN A 149 5.60 -3.55 -3.93
CA ASN A 149 5.03 -2.24 -3.57
C ASN A 149 5.53 -1.71 -2.21
N ALA A 150 5.63 -0.40 -2.08
CA ALA A 150 6.03 0.32 -0.86
C ALA A 150 7.40 -0.10 -0.30
N VAL A 151 8.34 -0.50 -1.17
CA VAL A 151 9.73 -0.73 -0.79
C VAL A 151 10.47 0.60 -0.73
N SER A 152 11.15 0.85 0.39
CA SER A 152 11.99 2.03 0.58
C SER A 152 13.46 1.62 0.56
N VAL A 153 14.21 2.17 -0.38
CA VAL A 153 15.65 2.00 -0.54
C VAL A 153 16.30 3.35 -0.28
N ALA A 154 17.09 3.44 0.79
CA ALA A 154 17.78 4.67 1.17
C ALA A 154 18.97 4.99 0.26
N GLU A 155 19.83 5.91 0.67
CA GLU A 155 20.97 6.36 -0.14
C GLU A 155 22.11 5.34 -0.21
N ASN A 156 22.84 5.31 -1.33
CA ASN A 156 24.01 4.47 -1.55
C ASN A 156 23.78 2.97 -1.33
N VAL A 157 22.61 2.46 -1.66
CA VAL A 157 22.29 1.04 -1.60
C VAL A 157 22.63 0.37 -2.92
N HIS A 158 23.34 -0.76 -2.86
CA HIS A 158 23.72 -1.52 -4.04
C HIS A 158 23.06 -2.89 -4.05
N ILE A 159 22.19 -3.15 -5.03
CA ILE A 159 21.47 -4.41 -5.21
C ILE A 159 21.95 -5.05 -6.51
N LYS A 160 22.63 -6.22 -6.41
CA LYS A 160 23.22 -6.93 -7.55
C LYS A 160 22.88 -8.43 -7.46
N ASP A 161 22.20 -8.98 -8.44
CA ASP A 161 21.83 -10.40 -8.48
C ASP A 161 22.94 -11.30 -9.02
N TYR A 162 24.19 -10.84 -9.00
CA TYR A 162 25.35 -11.56 -9.47
C TYR A 162 26.58 -11.29 -8.60
N VAL A 163 27.58 -12.16 -8.73
CA VAL A 163 28.92 -12.00 -8.17
C VAL A 163 29.97 -12.21 -9.26
N LEU A 164 31.15 -11.63 -9.10
CA LEU A 164 32.28 -11.92 -9.98
C LEU A 164 32.99 -13.17 -9.47
N ASP A 165 33.47 -14.01 -10.40
CA ASP A 165 34.29 -15.19 -10.06
C ASP A 165 35.58 -14.74 -9.37
N GLU A 166 35.81 -15.23 -8.17
CA GLU A 166 37.00 -14.94 -7.36
C GLU A 166 38.05 -16.04 -7.46
N SER A 167 37.84 -17.13 -8.24
CA SER A 167 38.72 -18.29 -8.32
C SER A 167 40.01 -18.03 -9.08
N GLY A 168 40.03 -17.01 -9.94
CA GLY A 168 41.21 -16.69 -10.77
C GLY A 168 42.24 -15.83 -10.04
N VAL A 169 43.49 -16.32 -9.90
CA VAL A 169 44.62 -15.56 -9.39
C VAL A 169 45.27 -14.76 -10.53
N GLY A 170 45.41 -13.45 -10.36
CA GLY A 170 46.05 -12.58 -11.35
C GLY A 170 45.20 -12.23 -12.58
N ILE A 171 43.93 -12.58 -12.59
CA ILE A 171 43.00 -12.23 -13.68
C ILE A 171 42.47 -10.81 -13.44
N SER A 172 42.45 -10.01 -14.51
CA SER A 172 41.83 -8.67 -14.51
C SER A 172 40.36 -8.75 -14.10
N THR A 173 39.85 -7.73 -13.41
CA THR A 173 38.44 -7.64 -13.07
C THR A 173 37.56 -7.67 -14.32
N ALA A 174 38.02 -7.14 -15.44
CA ALA A 174 37.31 -7.14 -16.72
C ALA A 174 37.14 -8.54 -17.32
N ASP A 175 38.08 -9.46 -17.02
CA ASP A 175 38.13 -10.81 -17.56
C ASP A 175 37.51 -11.85 -16.63
N ARG A 176 37.01 -11.44 -15.44
CA ARG A 176 36.35 -12.32 -14.48
C ARG A 176 35.00 -12.72 -14.99
N GLU A 177 34.69 -14.00 -14.89
CA GLU A 177 33.34 -14.49 -15.19
C GLU A 177 32.32 -13.94 -14.18
N ILE A 178 31.17 -13.62 -14.70
CA ILE A 178 30.02 -13.24 -13.87
C ILE A 178 29.29 -14.50 -13.47
N LEU A 179 29.29 -14.79 -12.18
CA LEU A 179 28.57 -15.93 -11.61
C LEU A 179 27.16 -15.47 -11.21
N THR A 180 26.17 -16.21 -11.69
CA THR A 180 24.77 -15.98 -11.35
C THR A 180 24.17 -17.24 -10.75
N GLU A 181 23.52 -17.09 -9.60
CA GLU A 181 22.64 -18.12 -9.07
C GLU A 181 21.27 -18.02 -9.75
N LYS A 182 20.60 -19.15 -9.94
CA LYS A 182 19.21 -19.13 -10.45
C LYS A 182 18.30 -18.50 -9.40
N GLY A 183 17.53 -17.47 -9.78
CA GLY A 183 16.48 -16.92 -8.92
C GLY A 183 16.43 -15.39 -8.83
N GLY A 184 17.54 -14.68 -8.91
CA GLY A 184 17.54 -13.21 -8.76
C GLY A 184 17.25 -12.71 -7.33
N ILE A 185 16.98 -11.41 -7.20
CA ILE A 185 16.67 -10.77 -5.93
C ILE A 185 15.19 -10.42 -5.90
N HIS A 186 14.51 -10.81 -4.81
CA HIS A 186 13.11 -10.49 -4.58
C HIS A 186 12.95 -9.79 -3.23
N VAL A 187 12.53 -8.53 -3.26
CA VAL A 187 12.27 -7.72 -2.07
C VAL A 187 10.76 -7.54 -1.93
N GLU A 188 10.20 -8.17 -0.91
CA GLU A 188 8.75 -8.11 -0.68
C GLU A 188 8.30 -6.73 -0.20
N ARG A 189 7.01 -6.48 -0.30
CA ARG A 189 6.39 -5.19 0.02
C ARG A 189 6.73 -4.66 1.42
N GLY A 190 6.80 -3.34 1.51
CA GLY A 190 7.02 -2.64 2.77
C GLY A 190 8.39 -2.90 3.42
N VAL A 191 9.34 -3.46 2.69
CA VAL A 191 10.73 -3.61 3.14
C VAL A 191 11.40 -2.24 3.14
N ARG A 192 12.16 -1.98 4.21
CA ARG A 192 13.01 -0.80 4.32
C ARG A 192 14.47 -1.22 4.31
N ILE A 193 15.23 -0.67 3.37
CA ILE A 193 16.67 -0.86 3.24
C ILE A 193 17.34 0.48 3.58
N GLU A 194 18.10 0.50 4.67
CA GLU A 194 18.78 1.70 5.15
C GLU A 194 20.06 1.98 4.35
N GLU A 195 20.77 3.06 4.66
CA GLU A 195 21.86 3.59 3.85
C GLU A 195 23.05 2.62 3.77
N ASN A 196 23.82 2.72 2.66
CA ASN A 196 25.08 1.99 2.46
C ASN A 196 24.94 0.45 2.52
N VAL A 197 23.76 -0.10 2.25
CA VAL A 197 23.51 -1.54 2.25
C VAL A 197 23.96 -2.15 0.92
N LEU A 198 24.54 -3.34 0.99
CA LEU A 198 24.91 -4.15 -0.16
C LEU A 198 24.14 -5.47 -0.15
N ILE A 199 23.36 -5.73 -1.21
CA ILE A 199 22.63 -7.01 -1.40
C ILE A 199 23.21 -7.70 -2.63
N ARG A 200 23.63 -8.97 -2.49
CA ARG A 200 24.24 -9.75 -3.58
C ARG A 200 23.72 -11.19 -3.64
N GLY A 201 23.65 -11.72 -4.87
CA GLY A 201 23.27 -13.10 -5.15
C GLY A 201 21.77 -13.29 -5.30
N ALA A 202 21.28 -14.52 -5.20
CA ALA A 202 19.87 -14.84 -5.18
C ALA A 202 19.34 -14.72 -3.75
N VAL A 203 18.63 -13.61 -3.44
CA VAL A 203 18.21 -13.28 -2.08
C VAL A 203 16.74 -12.89 -2.06
N ARG A 204 15.99 -13.41 -1.09
CA ARG A 204 14.64 -12.97 -0.76
C ARG A 204 14.63 -12.18 0.54
N ILE A 205 14.09 -10.97 0.52
CA ILE A 205 13.87 -10.16 1.72
C ILE A 205 12.36 -10.09 1.98
N GLY A 206 11.95 -10.73 3.07
CA GLY A 206 10.53 -10.87 3.43
C GLY A 206 9.90 -9.54 3.85
N ARG A 207 8.60 -9.43 3.62
CA ARG A 207 7.78 -8.23 3.81
C ARG A 207 7.95 -7.59 5.17
N GLY A 208 7.89 -6.26 5.19
CA GLY A 208 7.97 -5.48 6.42
C GLY A 208 9.28 -5.63 7.19
N SER A 209 10.32 -6.24 6.59
CA SER A 209 11.64 -6.35 7.20
C SER A 209 12.44 -5.07 7.03
N ILE A 210 13.43 -4.88 7.89
CA ILE A 210 14.34 -3.74 7.89
C ILE A 210 15.76 -4.27 7.75
N VAL A 211 16.49 -3.78 6.77
CA VAL A 211 17.92 -4.01 6.63
C VAL A 211 18.64 -2.75 7.10
N ARG A 212 19.40 -2.88 8.17
CA ARG A 212 20.11 -1.78 8.83
C ARG A 212 21.26 -1.26 7.96
N GLU A 213 21.61 0.00 8.21
CA GLU A 213 22.69 0.71 7.53
C GLU A 213 24.02 -0.11 7.49
N GLY A 214 24.74 0.00 6.40
CA GLY A 214 26.04 -0.65 6.21
C GLY A 214 26.01 -2.18 6.15
N SER A 215 24.85 -2.80 6.12
CA SER A 215 24.72 -4.26 6.11
C SER A 215 25.06 -4.88 4.77
N ARG A 216 25.58 -6.11 4.79
CA ARG A 216 25.86 -6.93 3.61
C ARG A 216 24.99 -8.18 3.60
N VAL A 217 23.94 -8.17 2.78
CA VAL A 217 22.95 -9.24 2.69
C VAL A 217 23.36 -10.24 1.59
N GLN A 218 23.47 -11.50 1.97
CA GLN A 218 23.81 -12.62 1.09
C GLN A 218 22.93 -13.87 1.34
N GLN A 219 21.96 -13.75 2.22
CA GLN A 219 21.03 -14.82 2.60
C GLN A 219 19.62 -14.25 2.77
N ASP A 220 18.63 -15.11 2.66
CA ASP A 220 17.23 -14.73 2.83
C ASP A 220 16.97 -14.13 4.21
N ILE A 221 16.15 -13.08 4.23
CA ILE A 221 15.63 -12.47 5.44
C ILE A 221 14.14 -12.82 5.54
N PRO A 222 13.72 -13.54 6.59
CA PRO A 222 12.32 -13.84 6.80
C PRO A 222 11.46 -12.57 6.97
N PRO A 223 10.15 -12.63 6.66
CA PRO A 223 9.25 -11.50 6.88
C PRO A 223 9.33 -10.94 8.30
N TYR A 224 9.11 -9.63 8.44
CA TYR A 224 9.08 -8.94 9.74
C TYR A 224 10.32 -9.22 10.62
N CYS A 225 11.49 -9.17 10.02
CA CYS A 225 12.77 -9.28 10.70
C CYS A 225 13.62 -8.03 10.51
N ILE A 226 14.49 -7.73 11.48
CA ILE A 226 15.53 -6.71 11.37
C ILE A 226 16.86 -7.42 11.23
N ALA A 227 17.57 -7.16 10.13
CA ALA A 227 18.89 -7.71 9.86
C ALA A 227 19.95 -6.61 9.91
N GLU A 228 21.14 -6.92 10.45
CA GLU A 228 22.28 -6.01 10.46
C GLU A 228 23.61 -6.75 10.39
N GLY A 229 24.66 -6.05 9.94
CA GLY A 229 26.03 -6.53 9.96
C GLY A 229 26.56 -6.97 8.60
N SER A 230 27.85 -7.36 8.57
CA SER A 230 28.55 -7.84 7.37
C SER A 230 29.34 -9.12 7.72
N PRO A 231 28.83 -10.32 7.39
CA PRO A 231 27.53 -10.61 6.77
C PRO A 231 26.33 -10.27 7.66
N ALA A 232 25.20 -9.90 7.03
CA ALA A 232 23.98 -9.57 7.76
C ALA A 232 23.39 -10.78 8.45
N HIS A 233 22.92 -10.59 9.69
CA HIS A 233 22.22 -11.60 10.46
C HIS A 233 20.99 -10.99 11.13
N ILE A 234 20.02 -11.82 11.49
CA ILE A 234 18.78 -11.36 12.11
C ILE A 234 19.04 -10.98 13.58
N VAL A 235 18.80 -9.73 13.93
CA VAL A 235 18.97 -9.20 15.28
C VAL A 235 17.66 -9.02 16.04
N LYS A 236 16.54 -8.82 15.32
CA LYS A 236 15.18 -8.76 15.89
C LYS A 236 14.17 -9.42 14.96
N ALA A 237 13.11 -9.97 15.54
CA ALA A 237 11.95 -10.44 14.84
C ALA A 237 10.69 -9.89 15.51
N PHE A 238 9.69 -9.51 14.71
CA PHE A 238 8.41 -9.06 15.25
C PHE A 238 7.63 -10.22 15.81
N SER A 239 7.18 -10.10 17.07
CA SER A 239 6.27 -11.06 17.71
C SER A 239 4.84 -10.49 17.68
N PRO A 240 3.92 -11.07 16.90
CA PRO A 240 2.52 -10.66 16.91
C PRO A 240 1.89 -10.80 18.30
N ARG A 241 2.28 -11.85 19.04
CA ARG A 241 1.80 -12.07 20.40
C ARG A 241 2.20 -10.96 21.38
N ALA A 242 3.45 -10.51 21.31
CA ALA A 242 3.96 -9.44 22.17
C ALA A 242 3.66 -8.04 21.62
N GLY A 243 3.25 -7.92 20.34
CA GLY A 243 3.03 -6.65 19.67
C GLY A 243 4.28 -5.79 19.49
N LYS A 244 5.47 -6.39 19.48
CA LYS A 244 6.75 -5.65 19.41
C LYS A 244 7.88 -6.47 18.81
N TRP A 245 8.93 -5.78 18.44
CA TRP A 245 10.19 -6.37 18.01
C TRP A 245 10.93 -6.99 19.20
N LEU A 246 11.19 -8.29 19.12
CA LEU A 246 11.97 -9.02 20.15
C LEU A 246 13.38 -9.29 19.64
N PRO A 247 14.40 -9.23 20.53
CA PRO A 247 15.77 -9.54 20.15
C PRO A 247 15.92 -11.02 19.77
N VAL A 248 16.78 -11.29 18.78
CA VAL A 248 17.14 -12.63 18.32
C VAL A 248 18.60 -12.88 18.70
N THR A 249 18.82 -13.87 19.58
CA THR A 249 20.15 -14.24 20.08
C THR A 249 20.68 -15.53 19.44
N GLY A 250 20.42 -15.69 18.13
CA GLY A 250 20.85 -16.84 17.33
C GLY A 250 19.70 -17.64 16.72
N ASP A 251 20.03 -18.62 15.88
CA ASP A 251 19.08 -19.38 15.06
C ASP A 251 17.97 -20.07 15.84
N LYS A 252 18.27 -20.59 17.03
CA LYS A 252 17.26 -21.26 17.87
C LYS A 252 16.19 -20.27 18.34
N ALA A 253 16.58 -19.06 18.72
CA ALA A 253 15.66 -17.99 19.10
C ALA A 253 14.82 -17.53 17.91
N LEU A 254 15.45 -17.37 16.75
CA LEU A 254 14.74 -17.01 15.51
C LEU A 254 13.69 -18.06 15.16
N ARG A 255 14.07 -19.35 15.06
CA ARG A 255 13.12 -20.44 14.74
C ARG A 255 11.96 -20.49 15.72
N ARG A 256 12.21 -20.26 17.01
CA ARG A 256 11.14 -20.20 18.01
C ARG A 256 10.15 -19.07 17.74
N LEU A 257 10.64 -17.86 17.48
CA LEU A 257 9.80 -16.69 17.19
C LEU A 257 8.99 -16.86 15.89
N LEU A 258 9.60 -17.40 14.84
CA LEU A 258 8.91 -17.70 13.57
C LEU A 258 7.82 -18.77 13.78
N SER A 259 8.11 -19.86 14.51
CA SER A 259 7.11 -20.89 14.83
C SER A 259 6.00 -20.39 15.76
N GLU A 260 6.30 -19.45 16.67
CA GLU A 260 5.27 -18.80 17.49
C GLU A 260 4.34 -17.93 16.63
N ARG A 261 4.89 -17.24 15.62
CA ARG A 261 4.13 -16.40 14.70
C ARG A 261 3.10 -17.20 13.90
N GLU A 262 3.47 -18.36 13.38
CA GLU A 262 2.56 -19.27 12.66
C GLU A 262 1.37 -19.75 13.53
N LYS A 263 1.56 -19.81 14.85
CA LYS A 263 0.53 -20.26 15.80
C LYS A 263 -0.28 -19.12 16.40
N THR A 264 0.15 -17.88 16.22
CA THR A 264 -0.53 -16.70 16.74
C THR A 264 -1.69 -16.33 15.80
N PRO A 265 -2.87 -16.00 16.33
CA PRO A 265 -3.96 -15.48 15.50
C PRO A 265 -3.50 -14.27 14.68
N PRO A 266 -4.06 -14.07 13.48
CA PRO A 266 -3.78 -12.88 12.69
C PRO A 266 -4.07 -11.59 13.48
N LEU A 267 -3.35 -10.51 13.18
CA LEU A 267 -3.63 -9.19 13.73
C LEU A 267 -4.97 -8.67 13.21
N LEU A 268 -5.22 -8.85 11.90
CA LEU A 268 -6.40 -8.36 11.21
C LEU A 268 -7.09 -9.49 10.46
N THR A 269 -8.41 -9.60 10.58
CA THR A 269 -9.26 -10.22 9.57
C THR A 269 -9.90 -9.14 8.73
N TYR A 270 -9.64 -9.15 7.42
CA TYR A 270 -10.42 -8.41 6.44
C TYR A 270 -11.53 -9.30 5.92
N ALA A 271 -12.79 -9.01 6.29
CA ALA A 271 -13.93 -9.86 6.02
C ALA A 271 -14.87 -9.23 5.00
N PHE A 272 -14.94 -9.77 3.79
CA PHE A 272 -15.94 -9.40 2.80
C PHE A 272 -17.28 -10.04 3.12
N ILE A 273 -18.36 -9.27 2.97
CA ILE A 273 -19.73 -9.79 2.88
C ILE A 273 -20.24 -9.62 1.45
N THR A 274 -20.83 -10.66 0.87
CA THR A 274 -21.28 -10.64 -0.53
C THR A 274 -22.50 -11.51 -0.77
N TYR A 275 -23.33 -11.16 -1.75
CA TYR A 275 -24.45 -11.95 -2.26
C TYR A 275 -24.76 -11.60 -3.70
N ASN A 276 -24.50 -12.53 -4.65
CA ASN A 276 -24.77 -12.35 -6.08
C ASN A 276 -24.15 -11.07 -6.69
N ARG A 277 -22.93 -10.74 -6.27
CA ARG A 277 -22.21 -9.51 -6.67
C ARG A 277 -20.77 -9.79 -7.08
N SER A 278 -20.52 -10.92 -7.73
CA SER A 278 -19.17 -11.38 -8.12
C SER A 278 -18.38 -10.31 -8.90
N ARG A 279 -19.05 -9.48 -9.72
CA ARG A 279 -18.41 -8.41 -10.48
C ARG A 279 -17.69 -7.41 -9.59
N TYR A 280 -18.32 -7.00 -8.48
CA TYR A 280 -17.75 -6.05 -7.53
C TYR A 280 -16.69 -6.74 -6.67
N LEU A 281 -17.02 -7.91 -6.11
CA LEU A 281 -16.08 -8.69 -5.30
C LEU A 281 -14.78 -9.00 -6.04
N LYS A 282 -14.82 -9.30 -7.34
CA LYS A 282 -13.61 -9.56 -8.14
C LYS A 282 -12.65 -8.39 -8.14
N ARG A 283 -13.15 -7.15 -8.19
CA ARG A 283 -12.33 -5.95 -8.15
C ARG A 283 -11.79 -5.71 -6.74
N SER A 284 -12.67 -5.68 -5.73
CA SER A 284 -12.27 -5.38 -4.34
C SER A 284 -11.35 -6.45 -3.75
N LEU A 285 -11.66 -7.73 -3.98
CA LEU A 285 -10.80 -8.82 -3.50
C LEU A 285 -9.41 -8.80 -4.15
N ARG A 286 -9.30 -8.51 -5.45
CA ARG A 286 -7.97 -8.35 -6.08
C ARG A 286 -7.20 -7.18 -5.49
N CYS A 287 -7.84 -6.04 -5.28
CA CYS A 287 -7.23 -4.88 -4.63
C CYS A 287 -6.66 -5.23 -3.25
N VAL A 288 -7.43 -5.94 -2.42
CA VAL A 288 -6.99 -6.38 -1.09
C VAL A 288 -5.87 -7.43 -1.18
N LEU A 289 -6.00 -8.41 -2.08
CA LEU A 289 -4.99 -9.46 -2.25
C LEU A 289 -3.66 -8.91 -2.78
N GLN A 290 -3.68 -7.91 -3.64
CA GLN A 290 -2.47 -7.21 -4.10
C GLN A 290 -1.74 -6.52 -2.95
N GLN A 291 -2.47 -5.97 -1.98
CA GLN A 291 -1.88 -5.29 -0.83
C GLN A 291 -1.52 -6.25 0.32
N LEU A 292 -2.32 -7.27 0.60
CA LEU A 292 -2.25 -8.09 1.82
C LEU A 292 -2.10 -9.61 1.56
N GLY A 293 -2.06 -10.04 0.30
CA GLY A 293 -2.01 -11.47 -0.04
C GLY A 293 -0.79 -12.17 0.57
N ASN A 294 -1.01 -13.37 1.11
CA ASN A 294 -0.01 -14.19 1.81
C ASN A 294 0.66 -13.53 3.03
N ASP A 295 0.10 -12.43 3.54
CA ASP A 295 0.59 -11.82 4.76
C ASP A 295 0.16 -12.64 5.99
N GLU A 296 1.12 -13.09 6.79
CA GLU A 296 0.86 -13.93 7.97
C GLU A 296 0.18 -13.17 9.12
N LEU A 297 0.20 -11.84 9.10
CA LEU A 297 -0.52 -10.99 10.06
C LEU A 297 -1.98 -10.78 9.67
N VAL A 298 -2.39 -11.24 8.47
CA VAL A 298 -3.72 -10.96 7.93
C VAL A 298 -4.43 -12.23 7.51
N GLU A 299 -5.69 -12.36 7.91
CA GLU A 299 -6.67 -13.25 7.33
C GLU A 299 -7.57 -12.45 6.38
N ILE A 300 -7.83 -12.98 5.21
CA ILE A 300 -8.87 -12.46 4.29
C ILE A 300 -10.00 -13.48 4.28
N LEU A 301 -11.20 -13.06 4.69
CA LEU A 301 -12.37 -13.91 4.75
C LEU A 301 -13.43 -13.41 3.74
N VAL A 302 -13.95 -14.29 2.91
CA VAL A 302 -15.14 -14.02 2.11
C VAL A 302 -16.32 -14.76 2.73
N SER A 303 -17.28 -14.00 3.29
CA SER A 303 -18.55 -14.50 3.82
C SER A 303 -19.64 -14.36 2.76
N ASP A 304 -19.84 -15.42 2.01
CA ASP A 304 -20.82 -15.50 0.92
C ASP A 304 -22.20 -15.88 1.45
N ASN A 305 -23.18 -15.06 1.17
CA ASN A 305 -24.56 -15.24 1.64
C ASN A 305 -25.40 -16.14 0.71
N ALA A 306 -24.83 -17.28 0.28
CA ALA A 306 -25.41 -18.24 -0.65
C ALA A 306 -25.58 -17.70 -2.09
N SER A 307 -24.54 -17.10 -2.65
CA SER A 307 -24.52 -16.65 -4.05
C SER A 307 -24.71 -17.80 -5.03
N THR A 308 -25.41 -17.51 -6.12
CA THR A 308 -25.68 -18.42 -7.25
C THR A 308 -24.88 -18.06 -8.50
N ASP A 309 -24.17 -16.93 -8.48
CA ASP A 309 -23.27 -16.50 -9.53
C ASP A 309 -21.90 -17.18 -9.43
N ASP A 310 -20.89 -16.69 -10.14
CA ASP A 310 -19.55 -17.27 -10.17
C ASP A 310 -18.65 -16.88 -8.97
N THR A 311 -19.20 -16.27 -7.91
CA THR A 311 -18.49 -15.89 -6.68
C THR A 311 -17.64 -17.03 -6.12
N ARG A 312 -18.25 -18.19 -5.89
CA ARG A 312 -17.55 -19.37 -5.35
C ARG A 312 -16.36 -19.79 -6.20
N ALA A 313 -16.59 -19.94 -7.51
CA ALA A 313 -15.55 -20.40 -8.43
C ALA A 313 -14.37 -19.45 -8.46
N PHE A 314 -14.64 -18.15 -8.48
CA PHE A 314 -13.60 -17.12 -8.47
C PHE A 314 -12.77 -17.13 -7.17
N VAL A 315 -13.42 -17.20 -6.01
CA VAL A 315 -12.69 -17.21 -4.73
C VAL A 315 -11.85 -18.48 -4.58
N GLN A 316 -12.38 -19.64 -4.98
CA GLN A 316 -11.63 -20.90 -4.96
C GLN A 316 -10.40 -20.86 -5.88
N GLU A 317 -10.47 -20.17 -7.02
CA GLU A 317 -9.30 -19.97 -7.87
C GLU A 317 -8.23 -19.12 -7.19
N MET A 318 -8.63 -18.01 -6.53
CA MET A 318 -7.70 -17.17 -5.77
C MET A 318 -7.07 -17.91 -4.58
N GLN A 319 -7.79 -18.83 -3.93
CA GLN A 319 -7.27 -19.65 -2.83
C GLN A 319 -6.08 -20.55 -3.23
N LYS A 320 -5.93 -20.88 -4.52
CA LYS A 320 -4.75 -21.64 -4.99
C LYS A 320 -3.45 -20.85 -4.81
N THR A 321 -3.51 -19.54 -4.86
CA THR A 321 -2.34 -18.63 -4.75
C THR A 321 -2.20 -18.03 -3.35
N TYR A 322 -3.32 -17.70 -2.72
CA TYR A 322 -3.36 -16.94 -1.46
C TYR A 322 -3.77 -17.80 -0.29
N ARG A 323 -2.81 -18.23 0.54
CA ARG A 323 -3.02 -19.16 1.67
C ARG A 323 -3.80 -18.55 2.82
N ASN A 324 -3.77 -17.23 2.97
CA ASN A 324 -4.48 -16.48 4.00
C ASN A 324 -5.92 -16.10 3.58
N LEU A 325 -6.37 -16.50 2.37
CA LEU A 325 -7.74 -16.32 1.90
C LEU A 325 -8.61 -17.51 2.32
N ARG A 326 -9.65 -17.22 3.09
CA ARG A 326 -10.69 -18.19 3.48
C ARG A 326 -12.01 -17.86 2.78
N TYR A 327 -12.75 -18.89 2.43
CA TYR A 327 -14.09 -18.81 1.87
C TYR A 327 -15.09 -19.54 2.75
N ARG A 328 -16.18 -18.89 3.08
CA ARG A 328 -17.33 -19.44 3.77
C ARG A 328 -18.59 -19.09 2.99
N CYS A 329 -19.49 -20.06 2.81
CA CYS A 329 -20.78 -19.86 2.18
C CYS A 329 -21.89 -20.26 3.14
N ASN A 330 -22.90 -19.41 3.28
CA ASN A 330 -24.11 -19.73 4.02
C ASN A 330 -24.93 -20.80 3.25
N GLU A 331 -25.74 -21.58 3.94
CA GLU A 331 -26.64 -22.57 3.29
C GLU A 331 -27.76 -21.90 2.51
N LYS A 332 -28.19 -20.71 2.96
CA LYS A 332 -29.19 -19.85 2.33
C LYS A 332 -28.87 -18.39 2.58
N ASN A 333 -29.48 -17.49 1.82
CA ASN A 333 -29.42 -16.07 2.11
C ASN A 333 -30.11 -15.78 3.45
N ILE A 334 -29.34 -15.26 4.41
CA ILE A 334 -29.78 -14.96 5.79
C ILE A 334 -29.96 -13.46 6.04
N GLY A 335 -29.83 -12.61 5.01
CA GLY A 335 -29.82 -11.15 5.13
C GLY A 335 -28.42 -10.57 5.36
N THR A 336 -28.27 -9.29 5.09
CA THR A 336 -26.98 -8.58 5.18
C THR A 336 -26.51 -8.50 6.62
N GLU A 337 -27.38 -8.11 7.54
CA GLU A 337 -27.07 -7.92 8.96
C GLU A 337 -26.60 -9.23 9.61
N ALA A 338 -27.35 -10.31 9.38
CA ALA A 338 -26.95 -11.64 9.88
C ALA A 338 -25.62 -12.12 9.26
N ASN A 339 -25.33 -11.76 8.00
CA ASN A 339 -24.06 -12.08 7.36
C ASN A 339 -22.89 -11.26 7.92
N ILE A 340 -23.12 -10.00 8.32
CA ILE A 340 -22.14 -9.18 9.06
C ILE A 340 -21.75 -9.89 10.37
N HIS A 341 -22.74 -10.29 11.17
CA HIS A 341 -22.48 -10.99 12.43
C HIS A 341 -21.80 -12.34 12.21
N THR A 342 -22.12 -13.01 11.11
CA THR A 342 -21.46 -14.25 10.73
C THR A 342 -19.99 -14.01 10.37
N ALA A 343 -19.69 -13.00 9.59
CA ALA A 343 -18.33 -12.61 9.26
C ALA A 343 -17.51 -12.27 10.52
N MET A 344 -18.08 -11.52 11.46
CA MET A 344 -17.46 -11.21 12.75
C MET A 344 -17.14 -12.46 13.58
N ARG A 345 -18.08 -13.43 13.69
CA ARG A 345 -17.88 -14.68 14.46
C ARG A 345 -16.84 -15.62 13.83
N GLU A 346 -16.85 -15.71 12.50
CA GLU A 346 -15.95 -16.59 11.76
C GLU A 346 -14.52 -16.04 11.63
N SER A 347 -14.33 -14.76 11.86
CA SER A 347 -13.02 -14.08 11.85
C SER A 347 -12.10 -14.61 12.94
N ARG A 348 -10.82 -14.70 12.63
CA ARG A 348 -9.77 -15.19 13.55
C ARG A 348 -8.86 -14.08 14.07
N GLY A 349 -8.82 -12.95 13.38
CA GLY A 349 -7.97 -11.82 13.73
C GLY A 349 -8.28 -11.23 15.10
N GLU A 350 -7.30 -10.56 15.68
CA GLU A 350 -7.49 -9.74 16.88
C GLU A 350 -8.44 -8.57 16.60
N TYR A 351 -8.26 -7.98 15.43
CA TYR A 351 -9.14 -6.95 14.85
C TYR A 351 -9.89 -7.50 13.66
N VAL A 352 -11.09 -6.99 13.44
CA VAL A 352 -11.92 -7.33 12.28
C VAL A 352 -12.39 -6.06 11.59
N LEU A 353 -12.17 -6.00 10.29
CA LEU A 353 -12.77 -5.05 9.37
C LEU A 353 -13.77 -5.83 8.52
N VAL A 354 -15.05 -5.50 8.61
CA VAL A 354 -16.09 -6.06 7.74
C VAL A 354 -16.32 -5.08 6.60
N ALA A 355 -16.18 -5.54 5.36
CA ALA A 355 -16.27 -4.69 4.18
C ALA A 355 -17.38 -5.13 3.23
N GLY A 356 -18.02 -4.15 2.61
CA GLY A 356 -18.81 -4.37 1.40
C GLY A 356 -17.93 -4.86 0.24
N ASP A 357 -18.55 -5.53 -0.71
CA ASP A 357 -17.86 -6.03 -1.90
C ASP A 357 -17.63 -4.96 -2.98
N ASP A 358 -18.14 -3.76 -2.79
CA ASP A 358 -18.06 -2.58 -3.66
C ASP A 358 -17.22 -1.42 -3.06
N ASP A 359 -16.60 -1.66 -1.93
CA ASP A 359 -15.67 -0.70 -1.32
C ASP A 359 -14.23 -1.02 -1.74
N TYR A 360 -13.52 -0.02 -2.24
CA TYR A 360 -12.18 -0.17 -2.79
C TYR A 360 -11.19 0.67 -1.98
N PHE A 361 -10.15 0.04 -1.48
CA PHE A 361 -9.07 0.73 -0.80
C PHE A 361 -8.05 1.25 -1.82
N VAL A 362 -7.57 2.48 -1.62
CA VAL A 362 -6.44 2.98 -2.41
C VAL A 362 -5.19 2.14 -2.12
N ASP A 363 -4.29 2.08 -3.08
CA ASP A 363 -3.07 1.29 -2.94
C ASP A 363 -2.23 1.81 -1.76
N GLY A 364 -1.66 0.88 -0.99
CA GLY A 364 -0.88 1.18 0.22
C GLY A 364 -1.72 1.45 1.48
N ALA A 365 -3.01 1.79 1.37
CA ALA A 365 -3.84 2.14 2.53
C ALA A 365 -3.95 1.01 3.57
N LEU A 366 -4.04 -0.23 3.12
CA LEU A 366 -4.12 -1.39 4.03
C LEU A 366 -2.78 -1.66 4.76
N LEU A 367 -1.65 -1.32 4.16
CA LEU A 367 -0.35 -1.40 4.83
C LEU A 367 -0.21 -0.32 5.91
N VAL A 368 -0.73 0.89 5.63
CA VAL A 368 -0.84 1.96 6.62
C VAL A 368 -1.73 1.52 7.79
N LEU A 369 -2.89 0.93 7.49
CA LEU A 369 -3.79 0.39 8.52
C LEU A 369 -3.08 -0.65 9.40
N LEU A 370 -2.39 -1.65 8.82
CA LEU A 370 -1.64 -2.64 9.59
C LEU A 370 -0.59 -2.00 10.50
N THR A 371 0.13 -1.01 9.99
CA THR A 371 1.11 -0.26 10.78
C THR A 371 0.45 0.42 11.98
N LYS A 372 -0.71 1.06 11.78
CA LYS A 372 -1.44 1.76 12.85
C LYS A 372 -2.06 0.79 13.86
N LEU A 373 -2.54 -0.38 13.41
CA LEU A 373 -3.01 -1.44 14.31
C LEU A 373 -1.89 -1.94 15.23
N VAL A 374 -0.65 -2.02 14.74
CA VAL A 374 0.50 -2.40 15.56
C VAL A 374 0.87 -1.27 16.53
N GLN A 375 0.92 -0.02 16.06
CA GLN A 375 1.32 1.15 16.87
C GLN A 375 0.34 1.44 18.01
N HIS A 376 -0.96 1.33 17.74
CA HIS A 376 -2.04 1.60 18.70
C HIS A 376 -2.74 0.29 19.15
N ARG A 377 -1.98 -0.80 19.18
CA ARG A 377 -2.50 -2.11 19.58
C ARG A 377 -3.04 -2.07 20.99
N GLY A 378 -4.29 -2.34 21.09
CA GLY A 378 -5.00 -2.21 22.37
C GLY A 378 -6.21 -1.31 22.24
N ALA A 379 -6.26 -0.38 21.30
CA ALA A 379 -7.47 0.41 21.03
C ALA A 379 -8.64 -0.51 20.75
N ALA A 380 -9.81 -0.15 21.28
CA ALA A 380 -11.02 -0.95 21.13
C ALA A 380 -11.57 -0.90 19.71
N LEU A 381 -11.33 0.24 19.03
CA LEU A 381 -11.92 0.55 17.74
C LEU A 381 -11.01 1.51 16.96
N PHE A 382 -10.96 1.30 15.63
CA PHE A 382 -10.39 2.26 14.67
C PHE A 382 -11.46 2.70 13.70
N TYR A 383 -11.42 3.97 13.32
CA TYR A 383 -12.23 4.52 12.25
C TYR A 383 -11.34 5.09 11.15
N LEU A 384 -11.64 4.75 9.90
CA LEU A 384 -10.91 5.20 8.72
C LEU A 384 -11.66 6.37 8.10
N GLY A 385 -11.20 7.59 8.35
CA GLY A 385 -11.74 8.80 7.75
C GLY A 385 -11.34 8.93 6.29
N GLN A 386 -12.00 9.83 5.56
CA GLN A 386 -11.76 10.09 4.15
C GLN A 386 -11.58 11.59 3.90
N GLY A 387 -10.84 11.96 2.86
CA GLY A 387 -10.80 13.32 2.34
C GLY A 387 -9.66 14.20 2.86
N GLU A 388 -8.55 13.63 3.35
CA GLU A 388 -7.35 14.37 3.73
C GLU A 388 -6.11 13.83 2.99
N ASP A 389 -5.31 14.73 2.44
CA ASP A 389 -4.09 14.36 1.71
C ASP A 389 -2.98 13.83 2.63
N ALA A 390 -2.97 14.25 3.90
CA ALA A 390 -1.99 13.82 4.89
C ALA A 390 -2.63 12.99 6.00
N LEU A 391 -2.03 11.84 6.31
CA LEU A 391 -2.48 11.00 7.40
C LEU A 391 -2.35 11.71 8.76
N ARG A 392 -3.48 11.92 9.43
CA ARG A 392 -3.53 12.39 10.83
C ARG A 392 -4.16 11.33 11.71
N VAL A 393 -3.61 11.16 12.91
CA VAL A 393 -4.09 10.20 13.91
C VAL A 393 -4.70 10.96 15.07
N TYR A 394 -5.94 10.63 15.39
CA TYR A 394 -6.62 11.13 16.59
C TYR A 394 -6.89 9.97 17.53
N GLU A 395 -6.49 10.10 18.79
CA GLU A 395 -6.76 9.16 19.86
C GLU A 395 -7.79 9.75 20.81
N GLY A 396 -8.87 9.03 21.10
CA GLY A 396 -9.95 9.49 21.95
C GLY A 396 -10.47 8.40 22.88
N ASN A 397 -11.39 8.78 23.74
CA ASN A 397 -11.95 7.89 24.74
C ASN A 397 -13.46 8.08 24.96
N GLY A 398 -14.20 7.01 24.85
CA GLY A 398 -15.63 6.94 25.14
C GLY A 398 -16.56 7.23 23.96
N PRO A 399 -17.81 6.74 24.05
CA PRO A 399 -18.75 6.77 22.94
C PRO A 399 -19.18 8.19 22.54
N LEU A 400 -19.31 9.12 23.50
CA LEU A 400 -19.71 10.50 23.20
C LEU A 400 -18.62 11.30 22.49
N GLU A 401 -17.36 11.05 22.81
CA GLU A 401 -16.24 11.64 22.08
C GLU A 401 -16.10 11.05 20.69
N TYR A 402 -16.28 9.74 20.56
CA TYR A 402 -16.31 9.06 19.26
C TYR A 402 -17.43 9.63 18.37
N LEU A 403 -18.63 9.81 18.90
CA LEU A 403 -19.74 10.45 18.18
C LEU A 403 -19.35 11.85 17.66
N ARG A 404 -18.67 12.66 18.47
CA ARG A 404 -18.20 13.99 18.03
C ARG A 404 -17.16 13.94 16.90
N GLN A 405 -16.31 12.92 16.90
CA GLN A 405 -15.23 12.80 15.90
C GLN A 405 -15.71 12.17 14.60
N VAL A 406 -16.58 11.17 14.68
CA VAL A 406 -16.98 10.34 13.54
C VAL A 406 -18.38 10.66 13.03
N SER A 407 -19.31 11.07 13.93
CA SER A 407 -20.70 11.39 13.59
C SER A 407 -21.39 10.20 12.89
N PHE A 408 -22.38 10.44 12.06
CA PHE A 408 -23.10 9.42 11.29
C PHE A 408 -22.23 8.59 10.34
N PHE A 409 -21.01 9.00 10.06
CA PHE A 409 -20.11 8.19 9.23
C PHE A 409 -19.82 6.81 9.83
N MET A 410 -20.04 6.62 11.15
CA MET A 410 -19.98 5.30 11.79
C MET A 410 -20.99 4.30 11.23
N THR A 411 -21.99 4.74 10.47
CA THR A 411 -22.90 3.85 9.74
C THR A 411 -22.24 3.14 8.57
N TRP A 412 -21.09 3.57 8.13
CA TRP A 412 -20.33 2.92 7.07
C TRP A 412 -19.40 1.85 7.63
N ILE A 413 -19.81 0.59 7.47
CA ILE A 413 -19.16 -0.53 8.14
C ILE A 413 -17.71 -0.76 7.68
N THR A 414 -17.41 -0.52 6.41
CA THR A 414 -16.06 -0.73 5.83
C THR A 414 -15.02 0.24 6.42
N ALA A 415 -15.45 1.38 6.93
CA ALA A 415 -14.58 2.34 7.59
C ALA A 415 -14.23 1.98 9.04
N VAL A 416 -14.77 0.88 9.58
CA VAL A 416 -14.65 0.55 11.00
C VAL A 416 -13.85 -0.73 11.21
N VAL A 417 -12.85 -0.66 12.06
CA VAL A 417 -12.06 -1.84 12.49
C VAL A 417 -12.30 -2.05 13.99
N MET A 418 -12.78 -3.23 14.36
CA MET A 418 -13.23 -3.51 15.72
C MET A 418 -12.42 -4.65 16.36
N ARG A 419 -12.18 -4.56 17.65
CA ARG A 419 -11.61 -5.68 18.42
C ARG A 419 -12.61 -6.83 18.54
N ARG A 420 -12.22 -7.98 18.02
CA ARG A 420 -13.06 -9.19 18.01
C ARG A 420 -13.41 -9.69 19.42
N ASP A 421 -12.48 -9.63 20.37
CA ASP A 421 -12.74 -10.06 21.74
C ASP A 421 -13.76 -9.20 22.48
N LEU A 422 -13.84 -7.90 22.15
CA LEU A 422 -14.85 -6.99 22.69
C LEU A 422 -16.21 -7.23 22.06
N TYR A 423 -16.27 -7.45 20.74
CA TYR A 423 -17.49 -7.86 20.05
C TYR A 423 -18.06 -9.16 20.65
N ALA A 424 -17.22 -10.16 20.89
CA ALA A 424 -17.64 -11.44 21.45
C ALA A 424 -18.23 -11.35 22.88
N ARG A 425 -18.04 -10.21 23.57
CA ARG A 425 -18.61 -9.96 24.91
C ARG A 425 -19.95 -9.23 24.86
N ILE A 426 -20.44 -8.84 23.70
CA ILE A 426 -21.79 -8.27 23.55
C ILE A 426 -22.78 -9.42 23.71
N SER A 427 -23.70 -9.30 24.67
CA SER A 427 -24.65 -10.37 25.00
C SER A 427 -25.63 -10.68 23.86
N ASP A 428 -26.08 -9.65 23.17
CA ASP A 428 -26.97 -9.74 22.02
C ASP A 428 -26.49 -8.75 20.93
N PRO A 429 -25.54 -9.13 20.09
CA PRO A 429 -25.05 -8.24 19.03
C PRO A 429 -26.07 -7.99 17.92
N GLN A 430 -27.13 -8.80 17.82
CA GLN A 430 -28.18 -8.72 16.79
C GLN A 430 -29.41 -7.88 17.22
N LYS A 431 -29.42 -7.36 18.45
CA LYS A 431 -30.53 -6.59 19.02
C LYS A 431 -31.10 -5.51 18.09
N TYR A 432 -30.22 -4.89 17.30
CA TYR A 432 -30.57 -3.78 16.40
C TYR A 432 -30.45 -4.12 14.90
N ASP A 433 -30.51 -5.41 14.52
CA ASP A 433 -30.50 -5.81 13.11
C ASP A 433 -31.65 -5.19 12.29
N HIS A 434 -32.82 -5.04 12.93
CA HIS A 434 -34.00 -4.41 12.32
C HIS A 434 -33.81 -2.95 11.92
N THR A 435 -32.72 -2.29 12.38
CA THR A 435 -32.44 -0.89 12.06
C THR A 435 -31.68 -0.72 10.75
N HIS A 436 -31.14 -1.81 10.15
CA HIS A 436 -30.23 -1.84 9.00
C HIS A 436 -28.89 -1.16 9.22
N ILE A 437 -28.58 -0.77 10.46
CA ILE A 437 -27.28 -0.18 10.88
C ILE A 437 -26.79 -0.81 12.20
N PRO A 438 -26.79 -2.16 12.36
CA PRO A 438 -26.39 -2.80 13.61
C PRO A 438 -24.98 -2.45 14.06
N GLN A 439 -24.10 -2.08 13.13
CA GLN A 439 -22.74 -1.65 13.42
C GLN A 439 -22.67 -0.42 14.33
N VAL A 440 -23.65 0.48 14.30
CA VAL A 440 -23.70 1.63 15.22
C VAL A 440 -23.84 1.16 16.66
N TYR A 441 -24.80 0.26 16.91
CA TYR A 441 -24.98 -0.37 18.21
C TYR A 441 -23.74 -1.09 18.69
N VAL A 442 -23.15 -1.91 17.83
CA VAL A 442 -21.95 -2.70 18.14
C VAL A 442 -20.76 -1.81 18.54
N GLN A 443 -20.52 -0.72 17.80
CA GLN A 443 -19.46 0.25 18.10
C GLN A 443 -19.69 0.91 19.46
N MET A 444 -20.91 1.36 19.74
CA MET A 444 -21.24 2.00 21.01
C MET A 444 -21.08 1.03 22.20
N GLU A 445 -21.52 -0.23 22.05
CA GLU A 445 -21.35 -1.25 23.07
C GLU A 445 -19.88 -1.62 23.32
N ILE A 446 -19.06 -1.65 22.29
CA ILE A 446 -17.60 -1.83 22.41
C ILE A 446 -17.00 -0.67 23.21
N LEU A 447 -17.33 0.58 22.84
CA LEU A 447 -16.77 1.79 23.46
C LEU A 447 -17.26 2.01 24.90
N LYS A 448 -18.44 1.51 25.28
CA LYS A 448 -18.89 1.49 26.68
C LYS A 448 -18.06 0.55 27.54
N ARG A 449 -17.59 -0.55 26.98
CA ARG A 449 -16.78 -1.54 27.70
C ARG A 449 -15.30 -1.16 27.77
N ARG A 450 -14.81 -0.60 26.69
CA ARG A 450 -13.44 -0.12 26.55
C ARG A 450 -13.45 1.11 25.63
N GLY A 451 -13.21 2.28 26.21
CA GLY A 451 -13.48 3.54 25.54
C GLY A 451 -12.43 3.98 24.52
N ASP A 452 -11.20 3.45 24.56
CA ASP A 452 -10.10 3.89 23.74
C ASP A 452 -10.34 3.58 22.25
N PHE A 453 -10.29 4.62 21.42
CA PHE A 453 -10.44 4.51 19.98
C PHE A 453 -9.40 5.36 19.23
N VAL A 454 -9.22 5.04 17.97
CA VAL A 454 -8.32 5.77 17.06
C VAL A 454 -9.09 6.15 15.79
N VAL A 455 -9.01 7.42 15.40
CA VAL A 455 -9.48 7.88 14.09
C VAL A 455 -8.28 8.17 13.22
N LEU A 456 -8.22 7.53 12.08
CA LEU A 456 -7.21 7.73 11.05
C LEU A 456 -7.80 8.61 9.95
N HIS A 457 -7.50 9.91 9.97
CA HIS A 457 -7.88 10.81 8.89
C HIS A 457 -6.87 10.68 7.76
N GLY A 458 -7.32 10.34 6.56
CA GLY A 458 -6.47 10.13 5.40
C GLY A 458 -7.27 9.67 4.19
N ASN A 459 -6.59 9.46 3.08
CA ASN A 459 -7.20 8.92 1.89
C ASN A 459 -7.09 7.38 1.89
N PHE A 460 -8.11 6.70 2.39
CA PHE A 460 -8.14 5.23 2.45
C PHE A 460 -8.94 4.59 1.31
N PHE A 461 -9.89 5.31 0.73
CA PHE A 461 -10.87 4.74 -0.20
C PHE A 461 -10.83 5.42 -1.56
N ASP A 462 -10.96 4.62 -2.63
CA ASP A 462 -11.08 5.07 -4.01
C ASP A 462 -12.43 5.81 -4.22
N GLU A 463 -12.45 6.80 -5.09
CA GLU A 463 -13.65 7.57 -5.46
C GLU A 463 -14.80 6.70 -5.99
N GLY A 464 -14.50 5.50 -6.51
CA GLY A 464 -15.48 4.52 -6.95
C GLY A 464 -16.21 3.76 -5.84
N THR A 465 -15.83 4.00 -4.57
CA THR A 465 -16.38 3.31 -3.40
C THR A 465 -17.81 3.72 -3.11
N GLY A 466 -18.68 2.74 -2.80
CA GLY A 466 -20.07 2.98 -2.40
C GLY A 466 -21.01 3.44 -3.52
N ASN A 467 -20.61 3.37 -4.78
CA ASN A 467 -21.45 3.74 -5.93
C ASN A 467 -22.50 2.67 -6.30
N CYS A 468 -22.66 1.63 -5.48
CA CYS A 468 -23.72 0.65 -5.70
C CYS A 468 -25.07 1.17 -5.24
N PRO A 469 -26.12 0.96 -6.02
CA PRO A 469 -27.47 1.36 -5.62
C PRO A 469 -27.86 0.68 -4.31
N LEU A 470 -28.11 1.47 -3.26
CA LEU A 470 -28.73 1.02 -2.01
C LEU A 470 -30.24 0.78 -2.26
N GLY A 471 -30.58 -0.06 -3.23
CA GLY A 471 -31.96 -0.25 -3.66
C GLY A 471 -32.90 -0.56 -2.50
N GLY A 472 -33.91 0.26 -2.32
CA GLY A 472 -34.98 0.05 -1.36
C GLY A 472 -34.75 0.58 0.06
N THR A 473 -33.59 1.12 0.40
CA THR A 473 -33.33 1.71 1.72
C THR A 473 -34.09 3.02 1.88
N ASN A 474 -34.86 3.15 2.98
CA ASN A 474 -35.55 4.39 3.33
C ASN A 474 -34.58 5.34 4.05
N LEU A 475 -34.32 6.51 3.44
CA LEU A 475 -33.36 7.48 3.94
C LEU A 475 -33.75 8.02 5.33
N GLY A 476 -35.00 8.38 5.55
CA GLY A 476 -35.49 8.91 6.82
C GLY A 476 -35.50 7.87 7.92
N GLU A 477 -36.02 6.67 7.63
CA GLU A 477 -36.12 5.60 8.64
C GLU A 477 -34.73 5.15 9.11
N VAL A 478 -33.80 4.90 8.20
CA VAL A 478 -32.49 4.35 8.58
C VAL A 478 -31.59 5.41 9.20
N PHE A 479 -31.45 6.57 8.56
CA PHE A 479 -30.41 7.55 8.93
C PHE A 479 -30.93 8.69 9.84
N ILE A 480 -32.24 8.79 10.09
CA ILE A 480 -32.79 9.69 11.10
C ILE A 480 -33.34 8.85 12.25
N LYS A 481 -34.47 8.17 12.01
CA LYS A 481 -35.19 7.47 13.05
C LYS A 481 -34.31 6.42 13.74
N ASN A 482 -33.89 5.40 13.03
CA ASN A 482 -33.15 4.28 13.61
C ASN A 482 -31.81 4.72 14.19
N TYR A 483 -31.11 5.66 13.52
CA TYR A 483 -29.83 6.18 14.00
C TYR A 483 -29.96 6.89 15.35
N PHE A 484 -30.90 7.83 15.49
CA PHE A 484 -31.06 8.56 16.75
C PHE A 484 -31.69 7.70 17.86
N ASP A 485 -32.59 6.77 17.52
CA ASP A 485 -33.14 5.83 18.49
C ASP A 485 -32.03 4.96 19.09
N VAL A 486 -31.18 4.37 18.26
CA VAL A 486 -30.02 3.58 18.73
C VAL A 486 -29.09 4.42 19.60
N LEU A 487 -28.76 5.65 19.21
CA LEU A 487 -27.87 6.50 19.99
C LEU A 487 -28.45 6.82 21.38
N GLN A 488 -29.76 7.16 21.44
CA GLN A 488 -30.40 7.51 22.68
C GLN A 488 -30.60 6.31 23.62
N GLU A 489 -30.94 5.15 23.07
CA GLU A 489 -31.12 3.93 23.87
C GLU A 489 -29.81 3.37 24.40
N VAL A 490 -28.74 3.45 23.58
CA VAL A 490 -27.46 2.78 23.90
C VAL A 490 -26.55 3.65 24.74
N VAL A 491 -26.41 4.95 24.44
CA VAL A 491 -25.40 5.81 25.09
C VAL A 491 -25.98 7.05 25.76
N TYR A 492 -27.22 7.38 25.54
CA TYR A 492 -27.85 8.60 26.06
C TYR A 492 -27.05 9.88 25.77
N VAL A 493 -27.22 10.37 24.56
CA VAL A 493 -26.48 11.58 24.09
C VAL A 493 -27.07 12.82 24.73
N PRO A 494 -26.26 13.70 25.37
CA PRO A 494 -26.75 14.97 25.92
C PRO A 494 -27.42 15.84 24.87
N ALA A 495 -28.52 16.56 25.25
CA ALA A 495 -29.35 17.31 24.31
C ALA A 495 -28.57 18.26 23.39
N ALA A 496 -27.62 19.01 23.92
CA ALA A 496 -26.77 19.91 23.10
C ALA A 496 -25.93 19.18 22.07
N GLN A 497 -25.37 18.02 22.42
CA GLN A 497 -24.59 17.20 21.48
C GLN A 497 -25.50 16.51 20.47
N LEU A 498 -26.69 16.04 20.89
CA LEU A 498 -27.67 15.46 20.01
C LEU A 498 -28.18 16.46 18.97
N SER A 499 -28.49 17.69 19.40
CA SER A 499 -28.90 18.77 18.50
C SER A 499 -27.82 19.07 17.45
N GLN A 500 -26.56 19.12 17.86
CA GLN A 500 -25.45 19.30 16.92
C GLN A 500 -25.34 18.11 15.94
N GLU A 501 -25.45 16.87 16.41
CA GLU A 501 -25.42 15.68 15.57
C GLU A 501 -26.58 15.67 14.58
N LYS A 502 -27.78 15.98 15.01
CA LYS A 502 -28.95 16.15 14.15
C LYS A 502 -28.70 17.15 13.02
N LYS A 503 -28.10 18.30 13.35
CA LYS A 503 -27.74 19.29 12.34
C LYS A 503 -26.74 18.75 11.32
N TRP A 504 -25.72 18.05 11.77
CA TRP A 504 -24.72 17.45 10.87
C TRP A 504 -25.30 16.35 9.97
N VAL A 505 -26.14 15.49 10.52
CA VAL A 505 -26.85 14.46 9.74
C VAL A 505 -27.69 15.13 8.64
N MET A 506 -28.44 16.17 8.97
CA MET A 506 -29.24 16.89 7.99
C MET A 506 -28.39 17.54 6.90
N ASP A 507 -27.36 18.31 7.29
CA ASP A 507 -26.56 19.12 6.39
C ASP A 507 -25.63 18.28 5.49
N ARG A 508 -25.08 17.19 6.04
CA ARG A 508 -24.01 16.42 5.37
C ARG A 508 -24.48 15.09 4.79
N LEU A 509 -25.65 14.61 5.20
CA LEU A 509 -26.17 13.32 4.74
C LEU A 509 -27.53 13.46 4.05
N ILE A 510 -28.56 13.94 4.77
CA ILE A 510 -29.94 13.89 4.28
C ILE A 510 -30.14 14.81 3.08
N ILE A 511 -29.87 16.10 3.22
CA ILE A 511 -30.06 17.07 2.13
C ILE A 511 -29.23 16.71 0.88
N PRO A 512 -27.93 16.40 0.98
CA PRO A 512 -27.15 15.98 -0.18
C PRO A 512 -27.67 14.69 -0.83
N ARG A 513 -28.12 13.70 -0.07
CA ARG A 513 -28.68 12.46 -0.62
C ARG A 513 -30.05 12.67 -1.27
N CYS A 514 -30.90 13.53 -0.72
CA CYS A 514 -32.16 13.91 -1.36
C CYS A 514 -31.90 14.53 -2.75
N ARG A 515 -30.88 15.39 -2.89
CA ARG A 515 -30.49 15.96 -4.18
C ARG A 515 -30.06 14.87 -5.16
N LYS A 516 -29.17 13.96 -4.73
CA LYS A 516 -28.72 12.83 -5.57
C LYS A 516 -29.85 11.90 -5.98
N VAL A 517 -30.86 11.69 -5.13
CA VAL A 517 -32.07 10.92 -5.48
C VAL A 517 -32.87 11.65 -6.56
N LYS A 518 -33.01 12.96 -6.45
CA LYS A 518 -33.72 13.79 -7.45
C LYS A 518 -33.01 13.85 -8.78
N GLU A 519 -31.69 13.83 -8.78
CA GLU A 519 -30.83 13.77 -9.97
C GLU A 519 -30.70 12.33 -10.52
N GLU A 520 -31.46 11.36 -9.98
CA GLU A 520 -31.41 9.94 -10.36
C GLU A 520 -30.03 9.28 -10.26
N GLN A 521 -29.13 9.87 -9.46
CA GLN A 521 -27.79 9.34 -9.24
C GLN A 521 -27.79 8.15 -8.27
N ILE A 522 -28.76 8.11 -7.34
CA ILE A 522 -28.90 7.02 -6.35
C ILE A 522 -30.38 6.65 -6.17
N HIS A 523 -30.64 5.40 -5.80
CA HIS A 523 -31.99 4.86 -5.58
C HIS A 523 -32.26 4.63 -4.09
N LEU A 524 -32.75 5.67 -3.40
CA LEU A 524 -33.24 5.60 -2.01
C LEU A 524 -34.71 5.96 -1.96
N SER A 525 -35.47 5.34 -1.02
CA SER A 525 -36.82 5.78 -0.73
C SER A 525 -36.79 7.03 0.14
N LEU A 526 -37.62 8.01 -0.23
CA LEU A 526 -37.89 9.22 0.54
C LEU A 526 -39.27 9.16 1.22
N ASP A 527 -39.89 7.97 1.28
CA ASP A 527 -41.21 7.79 1.87
C ASP A 527 -41.24 8.27 3.31
N ARG A 528 -42.27 9.05 3.67
CA ARG A 528 -42.45 9.64 4.99
C ARG A 528 -41.28 10.50 5.50
N LEU A 529 -40.37 10.93 4.66
CA LEU A 529 -39.17 11.70 5.09
C LEU A 529 -39.58 12.97 5.85
N LEU A 530 -40.54 13.74 5.35
CA LEU A 530 -40.99 14.98 6.01
C LEU A 530 -41.71 14.72 7.36
N ASP A 531 -42.42 13.62 7.49
CA ASP A 531 -43.03 13.22 8.77
C ASP A 531 -41.96 12.86 9.79
N ILE A 532 -40.99 12.06 9.39
CA ILE A 532 -39.84 11.67 10.24
C ILE A 532 -39.02 12.91 10.64
N VAL A 533 -38.79 13.83 9.71
CA VAL A 533 -38.10 15.09 10.02
C VAL A 533 -38.88 15.92 11.03
N ARG A 534 -40.20 16.01 10.88
CA ARG A 534 -41.06 16.70 11.89
C ARG A 534 -40.93 16.03 13.25
N ASP A 535 -41.01 14.72 13.34
CA ASP A 535 -40.99 13.97 14.60
C ASP A 535 -39.65 14.10 15.34
N TYR A 536 -38.54 14.14 14.64
CA TYR A 536 -37.20 14.16 15.23
C TYR A 536 -36.57 15.55 15.35
N TYR A 537 -37.00 16.52 14.52
CA TYR A 537 -36.41 17.86 14.47
C TYR A 537 -37.38 18.95 14.87
N GLY A 538 -38.67 18.66 15.08
CA GLY A 538 -39.71 19.68 15.31
C GLY A 538 -39.44 20.61 16.50
N GLU A 539 -38.67 20.15 17.50
CA GLU A 539 -38.27 20.95 18.66
C GLU A 539 -36.93 21.67 18.49
N GLU A 540 -36.21 21.44 17.38
CA GLU A 540 -34.92 22.04 17.16
C GLU A 540 -35.04 23.51 16.71
N PRO A 541 -34.18 24.41 17.19
CA PRO A 541 -34.28 25.84 16.88
C PRO A 541 -34.06 26.18 15.39
N TYR A 542 -33.52 25.26 14.63
CA TYR A 542 -33.25 25.37 13.18
C TYR A 542 -34.24 24.55 12.32
N TYR A 543 -35.37 24.08 12.89
CA TYR A 543 -36.32 23.20 12.19
C TYR A 543 -36.91 23.86 10.94
N GLU A 544 -37.37 25.12 11.03
CA GLU A 544 -37.98 25.83 9.90
C GLU A 544 -36.99 26.02 8.76
N GLU A 545 -35.72 26.31 9.06
CA GLU A 545 -34.65 26.41 8.05
C GLU A 545 -34.47 25.08 7.32
N ILE A 546 -34.44 23.95 8.06
CA ILE A 546 -34.29 22.61 7.50
C ILE A 546 -35.46 22.28 6.59
N CYS A 547 -36.72 22.52 7.07
CA CYS A 547 -37.91 22.25 6.27
C CYS A 547 -37.88 23.00 4.94
N LYS A 548 -37.54 24.30 4.96
CA LYS A 548 -37.44 25.10 3.76
C LYS A 548 -36.41 24.52 2.78
N ARG A 549 -35.20 24.19 3.27
CA ARG A 549 -34.11 23.63 2.43
C ARG A 549 -34.50 22.26 1.85
N LEU A 550 -35.17 21.40 2.60
CA LEU A 550 -35.66 20.11 2.10
C LEU A 550 -36.73 20.30 1.06
N GLU A 551 -37.70 21.19 1.30
CA GLU A 551 -38.75 21.47 0.34
C GLU A 551 -38.19 22.01 -0.97
N ASP A 552 -37.24 22.92 -0.90
CA ASP A 552 -36.57 23.46 -2.09
C ASP A 552 -35.95 22.33 -2.93
N VAL A 553 -35.16 21.43 -2.28
CA VAL A 553 -34.55 20.27 -2.95
C VAL A 553 -35.59 19.30 -3.50
N LEU A 554 -36.68 19.06 -2.75
CA LEU A 554 -37.74 18.13 -3.17
C LEU A 554 -38.61 18.71 -4.29
N LYS A 555 -38.70 20.05 -4.40
CA LYS A 555 -39.45 20.78 -5.45
C LYS A 555 -38.64 21.06 -6.70
N GLU A 556 -37.28 21.03 -6.63
CA GLU A 556 -36.44 21.20 -7.79
C GLU A 556 -36.81 20.16 -8.85
N ARG A 557 -37.35 20.63 -9.98
CA ARG A 557 -37.61 19.78 -11.14
C ARG A 557 -36.31 19.50 -11.85
N GLN A 558 -36.19 18.29 -12.38
CA GLN A 558 -35.16 17.97 -13.37
C GLN A 558 -35.12 19.07 -14.44
N SER A 559 -34.05 19.85 -14.50
CA SER A 559 -33.79 20.84 -15.54
C SER A 559 -33.00 20.21 -16.67
#